data_522bf102848176edc920651ccb27b391
#
_entry.id   522bf102848176edc920651ccb27b391
#
_cell.length_a   1.000
_cell.length_b   1.000
_cell.length_c   1.000
_cell.angle_alpha   90.00
_cell.angle_beta   90.00
_cell.angle_gamma   90.00
#
_symmetry.space_group_name_H-M   'P 1'
#
loop_
_entity.id
_entity.type
_entity.pdbx_description
1 polymer ?
#
loop_
_entity_poly.entity_id
_entity_poly.type
_entity_poly.pdbx_seq_one_letter_code
_entity_poly.pdbx_strand_id
1 'polypeptide(L)'
;MTSIDFLNKVHKSLDSQEYNLSYSPAKSKNYMLYCNGNFIGGLFDEELCFVYADSVSELLGQPEPVYRGYSSTAQHRMLVIPEEHWEKALKLLYAEKFDWSRLVYDITYTSIGAAVVE
;
A
#
# COMPACT_ATOMS: atom_id res chain seq x y z
N MET A 1 -11.89 15.20 1.87
CA MET A 1 -10.99 16.00 1.03
C MET A 1 -9.59 15.99 1.61
N THR A 2 -8.60 15.81 0.77
CA THR A 2 -7.21 15.75 1.19
C THR A 2 -6.47 16.98 0.66
N SER A 3 -5.81 17.71 1.54
CA SER A 3 -5.08 18.92 1.16
C SER A 3 -3.80 18.58 0.41
N ILE A 4 -3.32 19.55 -0.38
CA ILE A 4 -2.03 19.44 -1.05
C ILE A 4 -0.90 19.36 -0.03
N ASP A 5 -1.03 20.05 1.09
CA ASP A 5 -0.04 20.00 2.17
C ASP A 5 0.09 18.60 2.73
N PHE A 6 -1.02 17.91 2.94
CA PHE A 6 -0.98 16.54 3.43
C PHE A 6 -0.35 15.59 2.41
N LEU A 7 -0.74 15.73 1.14
CA LEU A 7 -0.14 14.93 0.07
C LEU A 7 1.37 15.13 0.03
N ASN A 8 1.83 16.38 0.09
CA ASN A 8 3.25 16.69 0.08
C ASN A 8 3.97 16.10 1.30
N LYS A 9 3.33 16.12 2.45
CA LYS A 9 3.88 15.53 3.67
C LYS A 9 4.09 14.04 3.51
N VAL A 10 3.08 13.33 3.01
CA VAL A 10 3.17 11.88 2.77
C VAL A 10 4.26 11.58 1.76
N HIS A 11 4.26 12.33 0.65
CA HIS A 11 5.23 12.12 -0.42
C HIS A 11 6.67 12.31 0.09
N LYS A 12 6.90 13.39 0.82
CA LYS A 12 8.22 13.67 1.38
C LYS A 12 8.66 12.59 2.37
N SER A 13 7.73 12.02 3.11
CA SER A 13 8.04 11.00 4.11
C SER A 13 8.34 9.63 3.51
N LEU A 14 7.68 9.28 2.41
CA LEU A 14 7.69 7.90 1.91
C LEU A 14 8.37 7.73 0.56
N ASP A 15 8.43 8.77 -0.28
CA ASP A 15 9.07 8.65 -1.59
C ASP A 15 10.57 8.51 -1.42
N SER A 16 11.18 7.56 -2.15
CA SER A 16 12.60 7.26 -2.01
C SER A 16 13.09 6.56 -3.28
N GLN A 17 14.36 6.19 -3.31
CA GLN A 17 14.90 5.41 -4.42
C GLN A 17 14.28 4.02 -4.49
N GLU A 18 13.89 3.47 -3.35
CA GLU A 18 13.29 2.16 -3.26
C GLU A 18 11.79 2.20 -3.56
N TYR A 19 11.09 3.25 -3.12
CA TYR A 19 9.64 3.38 -3.25
C TYR A 19 9.29 4.66 -3.99
N ASN A 20 8.82 4.49 -5.22
CA ASN A 20 8.39 5.59 -6.09
C ASN A 20 6.88 5.73 -5.96
N LEU A 21 6.43 6.84 -5.39
CA LEU A 21 5.02 7.08 -5.17
C LEU A 21 4.40 7.87 -6.32
N SER A 22 3.22 7.46 -6.72
CA SER A 22 2.40 8.22 -7.68
C SER A 22 0.96 8.26 -7.19
N TYR A 23 0.21 9.23 -7.71
CA TYR A 23 -1.12 9.54 -7.22
C TYR A 23 -2.07 9.72 -8.39
N SER A 24 -3.33 9.33 -8.21
CA SER A 24 -4.38 9.66 -9.16
C SER A 24 -5.57 10.24 -8.40
N PRO A 25 -6.30 11.20 -9.03
CA PRO A 25 -7.44 11.80 -8.35
C PRO A 25 -8.55 10.78 -8.08
N ALA A 26 -9.18 10.94 -6.93
CA ALA A 26 -10.37 10.20 -6.56
C ALA A 26 -11.49 11.19 -6.25
N LYS A 27 -12.70 10.70 -5.99
CA LYS A 27 -13.82 11.58 -5.66
C LYS A 27 -13.56 12.35 -4.36
N SER A 28 -14.24 13.50 -4.23
CA SER A 28 -14.15 14.37 -3.07
C SER A 28 -12.75 14.91 -2.82
N LYS A 29 -11.99 15.10 -3.89
CA LYS A 29 -10.60 15.63 -3.85
C LYS A 29 -9.70 14.80 -2.95
N ASN A 30 -9.89 13.49 -2.96
CA ASN A 30 -8.97 12.52 -2.37
C ASN A 30 -8.06 11.96 -3.44
N TYR A 31 -7.14 11.09 -3.07
CA TYR A 31 -6.15 10.54 -4.01
C TYR A 31 -6.00 9.04 -3.82
N MET A 32 -5.91 8.34 -4.94
CA MET A 32 -5.46 6.95 -4.95
C MET A 32 -3.93 6.96 -4.97
N LEU A 33 -3.32 6.02 -4.26
CA LEU A 33 -1.86 5.99 -4.05
C LEU A 33 -1.28 4.72 -4.64
N TYR A 34 -0.20 4.88 -5.40
CA TYR A 34 0.53 3.78 -6.04
C TYR A 34 1.99 3.83 -5.63
N CYS A 35 2.58 2.67 -5.45
CA CYS A 35 4.00 2.51 -5.12
C CYS A 35 4.64 1.63 -6.19
N ASN A 36 5.62 2.17 -6.90
CA ASN A 36 6.27 1.48 -8.02
C ASN A 36 5.25 0.95 -9.03
N GLY A 37 4.18 1.71 -9.25
CA GLY A 37 3.10 1.34 -10.16
C GLY A 37 2.04 0.41 -9.59
N ASN A 38 2.22 -0.07 -8.37
CA ASN A 38 1.25 -0.96 -7.72
C ASN A 38 0.32 -0.18 -6.81
N PHE A 39 -0.99 -0.47 -6.91
CA PHE A 39 -1.98 0.17 -6.04
C PHE A 39 -1.77 -0.26 -4.59
N ILE A 40 -1.58 0.70 -3.70
CA ILE A 40 -1.35 0.40 -2.28
C ILE A 40 -2.35 1.03 -1.34
N GLY A 41 -3.16 1.97 -1.80
CA GLY A 41 -4.13 2.63 -0.93
C GLY A 41 -4.48 4.01 -1.40
N GLY A 42 -4.56 4.95 -0.48
CA GLY A 42 -4.91 6.31 -0.84
C GLY A 42 -4.79 7.30 0.31
N LEU A 43 -5.04 8.55 -0.05
CA LEU A 43 -5.11 9.65 0.90
C LEU A 43 -6.57 10.12 0.94
N PHE A 44 -7.21 9.95 2.10
CA PHE A 44 -8.63 10.22 2.26
C PHE A 44 -8.85 11.07 3.49
N ASP A 45 -9.38 12.27 3.30
CA ASP A 45 -9.75 13.19 4.40
C ASP A 45 -8.60 13.38 5.39
N GLU A 46 -7.41 13.69 4.85
CA GLU A 46 -6.19 13.92 5.65
C GLU A 46 -5.72 12.67 6.39
N GLU A 47 -6.02 11.48 5.86
CA GLU A 47 -5.55 10.22 6.41
C GLU A 47 -4.86 9.39 5.33
N LEU A 48 -3.72 8.79 5.68
CA LEU A 48 -3.06 7.80 4.83
C LEU A 48 -3.69 6.44 5.11
N CYS A 49 -4.17 5.79 4.05
CA CYS A 49 -4.75 4.45 4.17
C CYS A 49 -4.02 3.50 3.23
N PHE A 50 -3.72 2.30 3.72
CA PHE A 50 -3.19 1.22 2.87
C PHE A 50 -4.23 0.13 2.73
N VAL A 51 -4.21 -0.56 1.59
CA VAL A 51 -5.04 -1.76 1.41
C VAL A 51 -4.72 -2.74 2.54
N TYR A 52 -5.72 -3.49 2.98
CA TYR A 52 -5.56 -4.39 4.11
C TYR A 52 -4.42 -5.38 3.88
N ALA A 53 -3.57 -5.54 4.89
CA ALA A 53 -2.51 -6.52 4.90
C ALA A 53 -2.36 -7.01 6.34
N ASP A 54 -2.19 -8.32 6.53
CA ASP A 54 -2.11 -8.91 7.86
C ASP A 54 -0.94 -8.35 8.66
N SER A 55 0.22 -8.19 8.02
CA SER A 55 1.41 -7.66 8.69
C SER A 55 1.20 -6.23 9.20
N VAL A 56 0.52 -5.41 8.41
CA VAL A 56 0.22 -4.03 8.81
C VAL A 56 -0.83 -4.02 9.91
N SER A 57 -1.85 -4.86 9.80
CA SER A 57 -2.87 -4.97 10.84
C SER A 57 -2.26 -5.34 12.18
N GLU A 58 -1.34 -6.30 12.20
CA GLU A 58 -0.65 -6.70 13.42
C GLU A 58 0.19 -5.56 14.00
N LEU A 59 0.91 -4.84 13.14
CA LEU A 59 1.68 -3.66 13.57
C LEU A 59 0.81 -2.66 14.30
N LEU A 60 -0.43 -2.45 13.83
CA LEU A 60 -1.33 -1.44 14.35
C LEU A 60 -2.22 -1.93 15.49
N GLY A 61 -2.07 -3.18 15.94
CA GLY A 61 -2.90 -3.73 17.01
C GLY A 61 -4.27 -4.22 16.53
N GLN A 62 -4.37 -4.60 15.27
CA GLN A 62 -5.58 -5.16 14.66
C GLN A 62 -6.79 -4.21 14.75
N PRO A 63 -6.67 -2.98 14.24
CA PRO A 63 -7.79 -2.05 14.27
C PRO A 63 -8.89 -2.46 13.29
N GLU A 64 -10.08 -1.91 13.48
CA GLU A 64 -11.17 -2.10 12.53
C GLU A 64 -10.77 -1.51 11.16
N PRO A 65 -10.93 -2.26 10.09
CA PRO A 65 -10.66 -1.72 8.76
C PRO A 65 -11.72 -0.72 8.33
N VAL A 66 -11.33 0.14 7.39
CA VAL A 66 -12.25 1.07 6.73
C VAL A 66 -12.39 0.69 5.28
N TYR A 67 -13.46 1.17 4.63
CA TYR A 67 -13.71 0.89 3.22
C TYR A 67 -13.66 2.21 2.47
N ARG A 68 -12.65 2.35 1.60
CA ARG A 68 -12.40 3.58 0.85
C ARG A 68 -11.89 3.22 -0.54
N GLY A 69 -12.08 4.13 -1.47
CA GLY A 69 -11.62 3.90 -2.82
C GLY A 69 -11.90 5.07 -3.73
N TYR A 70 -11.88 4.78 -5.03
CA TYR A 70 -12.07 5.81 -6.04
C TYR A 70 -13.43 6.50 -5.91
N SER A 71 -14.47 5.73 -5.58
CA SER A 71 -15.84 6.26 -5.46
C SER A 71 -16.60 5.41 -4.45
N SER A 72 -17.86 5.79 -4.18
CA SER A 72 -18.72 5.05 -3.26
C SER A 72 -19.00 3.61 -3.69
N THR A 73 -18.84 3.31 -4.99
CA THR A 73 -19.09 1.97 -5.53
C THR A 73 -17.81 1.16 -5.77
N ALA A 74 -16.65 1.81 -5.74
CA ALA A 74 -15.35 1.18 -5.99
C ALA A 74 -14.49 1.32 -4.75
N GLN A 75 -14.81 0.55 -3.72
CA GLN A 75 -14.14 0.64 -2.43
C GLN A 75 -13.33 -0.61 -2.13
N HIS A 76 -12.26 -0.42 -1.38
CA HIS A 76 -11.38 -1.48 -0.92
C HIS A 76 -11.32 -1.48 0.60
N ARG A 77 -11.08 -2.65 1.16
CA ARG A 77 -10.81 -2.80 2.58
C ARG A 77 -9.44 -2.23 2.88
N MET A 78 -9.37 -1.26 3.78
CA MET A 78 -8.14 -0.51 4.05
C MET A 78 -7.91 -0.34 5.54
N LEU A 79 -6.67 0.00 5.89
CA LEU A 79 -6.28 0.37 7.25
C LEU A 79 -5.81 1.82 7.25
N VAL A 80 -6.27 2.60 8.23
CA VAL A 80 -5.76 3.95 8.45
C VAL A 80 -4.43 3.84 9.17
N ILE A 81 -3.40 4.47 8.62
CA ILE A 81 -2.04 4.34 9.13
C ILE A 81 -1.66 5.60 9.93
N PRO A 82 -1.44 5.48 11.25
CA PRO A 82 -0.91 6.60 12.03
C PRO A 82 0.45 7.04 11.53
N GLU A 83 0.73 8.32 11.65
CA GLU A 83 1.93 8.92 11.07
C GLU A 83 3.22 8.22 11.57
N GLU A 84 3.28 7.88 12.83
CA GLU A 84 4.46 7.23 13.42
C GLU A 84 4.75 5.86 12.81
N HIS A 85 3.79 5.28 12.09
CA HIS A 85 3.95 3.95 11.47
C HIS A 85 4.01 3.99 9.95
N TRP A 86 3.99 5.16 9.33
CA TRP A 86 3.92 5.26 7.87
C TRP A 86 5.03 4.47 7.16
N GLU A 87 6.29 4.69 7.55
CA GLU A 87 7.42 4.05 6.88
C GLU A 87 7.42 2.54 7.09
N LYS A 88 7.23 2.11 8.33
CA LYS A 88 7.24 0.68 8.64
C LYS A 88 6.06 -0.03 8.01
N ALA A 89 4.89 0.58 8.01
CA ALA A 89 3.71 0.01 7.38
C ALA A 89 3.91 -0.16 5.88
N LEU A 90 4.53 0.81 5.22
CA LEU A 90 4.83 0.70 3.78
C LEU A 90 5.75 -0.48 3.50
N LYS A 91 6.82 -0.63 4.30
CA LYS A 91 7.75 -1.75 4.13
C LYS A 91 7.06 -3.09 4.33
N LEU A 92 6.25 -3.21 5.35
CA LEU A 92 5.51 -4.44 5.62
C LEU A 92 4.49 -4.76 4.53
N LEU A 93 3.74 -3.76 4.09
CA LEU A 93 2.77 -3.92 3.01
C LEU A 93 3.46 -4.37 1.73
N TYR A 94 4.53 -3.69 1.36
CA TYR A 94 5.23 -3.99 0.12
C TYR A 94 5.82 -5.40 0.15
N ALA A 95 6.43 -5.77 1.27
CA ALA A 95 7.00 -7.13 1.43
C ALA A 95 5.91 -8.18 1.34
N GLU A 96 4.75 -7.94 1.92
CA GLU A 96 3.65 -8.92 1.92
C GLU A 96 2.99 -9.04 0.56
N LYS A 97 2.75 -7.93 -0.14
CA LYS A 97 1.92 -7.92 -1.34
C LYS A 97 2.70 -7.83 -2.64
N PHE A 98 3.85 -7.16 -2.63
CA PHE A 98 4.52 -6.72 -3.86
C PHE A 98 6.02 -6.99 -3.86
N ASP A 99 6.53 -7.84 -2.98
CA ASP A 99 7.95 -8.20 -3.01
C ASP A 99 8.20 -9.15 -4.18
N TRP A 100 8.38 -8.56 -5.35
CA TRP A 100 8.56 -9.31 -6.58
C TRP A 100 9.83 -10.17 -6.56
N SER A 101 10.87 -9.73 -5.86
CA SER A 101 12.08 -10.52 -5.74
C SER A 101 11.79 -11.86 -5.09
N ARG A 102 11.07 -11.82 -3.97
CA ARG A 102 10.69 -13.02 -3.26
C ARG A 102 9.70 -13.86 -4.05
N LEU A 103 8.71 -13.20 -4.65
CA LEU A 103 7.70 -13.89 -5.44
C LEU A 103 8.31 -14.59 -6.65
N VAL A 104 9.19 -13.90 -7.37
CA VAL A 104 9.88 -14.47 -8.53
C VAL A 104 10.75 -15.63 -8.10
N TYR A 105 11.45 -15.52 -6.98
CA TYR A 105 12.27 -16.61 -6.46
C TYR A 105 11.40 -17.84 -6.16
N ASP A 106 10.29 -17.66 -5.46
CA ASP A 106 9.40 -18.77 -5.10
C ASP A 106 8.83 -19.43 -6.35
N ILE A 107 8.39 -18.66 -7.32
CA ILE A 107 7.85 -19.20 -8.57
C ILE A 107 8.93 -19.94 -9.36
N THR A 108 10.10 -19.34 -9.49
CA THR A 108 11.21 -19.93 -10.24
C THR A 108 11.68 -21.21 -9.57
N TYR A 109 11.80 -21.19 -8.26
CA TYR A 109 12.20 -22.37 -7.50
C TYR A 109 11.21 -23.52 -7.69
N THR A 110 9.92 -23.22 -7.59
CA THR A 110 8.87 -24.21 -7.78
C THR A 110 8.91 -24.79 -9.19
N SER A 111 9.05 -23.94 -10.19
CA SER A 111 9.11 -24.38 -11.57
C SER A 111 10.35 -25.22 -11.85
N ILE A 112 11.52 -24.78 -11.37
CA ILE A 112 12.77 -25.51 -11.52
C ILE A 112 12.68 -26.83 -10.78
N GLY A 113 12.15 -26.84 -9.57
CA GLY A 113 11.97 -28.06 -8.79
C GLY A 113 11.09 -29.05 -9.50
N ALA A 114 9.98 -28.59 -10.08
CA ALA A 114 9.11 -29.44 -10.87
C ALA A 114 9.81 -29.99 -12.10
N ALA A 115 10.56 -29.15 -12.80
CA ALA A 115 11.31 -29.57 -13.98
C ALA A 115 12.40 -30.61 -13.63
N VAL A 116 13.05 -30.42 -12.49
CA VAL A 116 14.08 -31.34 -12.03
C VAL A 116 13.47 -32.69 -11.65
N VAL A 117 12.33 -32.65 -11.02
CA VAL A 117 11.61 -33.87 -10.62
C VAL A 117 11.13 -34.65 -11.81
N GLU A 118 10.77 -33.95 -12.84
CA GLU A 118 10.36 -34.56 -14.09
C GLU A 118 11.54 -35.21 -14.81
#